data_19345b70e9699b3c2d541a0592ae426f
#
_entry.id   19345b70e9699b3c2d541a0592ae426f
#
_cell.length_a   1.000
_cell.length_b   1.000
_cell.length_c   1.000
_cell.angle_alpha   90.00
_cell.angle_beta   90.00
_cell.angle_gamma   90.00
#
_symmetry.space_group_name_H-M   'P 1'
#
loop_
_entity.id
_entity.type
_entity.pdbx_description
1 polymer ?
#
loop_
_entity_poly.entity_id
_entity_poly.type
_entity_poly.pdbx_seq_one_letter_code
_entity_poly.pdbx_strand_id
1 'polypeptide(L)'
;MTYRQTERVVTRLADNRTRILDAARQLVSQGGWAETQVASIAATAGLATGTVYRYFASKAELFAEVLARVSQQELAVMTDIANGAPNPHAGLHMAVQTFVKRAMRNRRLAYALIAEPCEREIDAARLTYRHAISGLIMRLVNAGQRDGSFRTSGARARW
;
A
#
# COMPACT_ATOMS: atom_id res chain seq x y z
N MET A 1 34.86 -1.38 -21.21
CA MET A 1 34.41 -0.19 -20.44
C MET A 1 32.89 0.02 -20.44
N THR A 2 32.10 -0.69 -21.24
CA THR A 2 30.65 -0.50 -21.42
C THR A 2 29.79 -1.01 -20.25
N TYR A 3 30.20 -2.09 -19.57
CA TYR A 3 29.41 -2.74 -18.49
C TYR A 3 29.19 -1.83 -17.24
N ARG A 4 30.21 -1.13 -16.80
CA ARG A 4 30.17 -0.23 -15.61
C ARG A 4 29.32 1.02 -15.81
N GLN A 5 29.18 1.51 -17.05
CA GLN A 5 28.31 2.65 -17.39
C GLN A 5 26.83 2.25 -17.35
N THR A 6 26.51 1.02 -17.77
CA THR A 6 25.15 0.47 -17.78
C THR A 6 24.61 0.30 -16.36
N GLU A 7 25.41 -0.25 -15.42
CA GLU A 7 25.02 -0.39 -14.01
C GLU A 7 24.74 0.97 -13.34
N ARG A 8 25.60 1.97 -13.56
CA ARG A 8 25.39 3.33 -13.03
C ARG A 8 24.12 3.99 -13.57
N VAL A 9 23.79 3.77 -14.82
CA VAL A 9 22.56 4.29 -15.43
C VAL A 9 21.33 3.59 -14.83
N VAL A 10 21.34 2.28 -14.71
CA VAL A 10 20.25 1.50 -14.12
C VAL A 10 20.03 1.90 -12.66
N THR A 11 21.09 2.02 -11.87
CA THR A 11 21.01 2.45 -10.47
C THR A 11 20.41 3.86 -10.37
N ARG A 12 20.88 4.82 -11.18
CA ARG A 12 20.35 6.19 -11.19
C ARG A 12 18.87 6.26 -11.60
N LEU A 13 18.44 5.41 -12.53
CA LEU A 13 17.05 5.32 -12.94
C LEU A 13 16.17 4.78 -11.81
N ALA A 14 16.61 3.72 -11.12
CA ALA A 14 15.91 3.17 -9.96
C ALA A 14 15.84 4.18 -8.80
N ASP A 15 16.93 4.90 -8.52
CA ASP A 15 16.99 5.94 -7.50
C ASP A 15 16.01 7.09 -7.77
N ASN A 16 15.96 7.59 -9.01
CA ASN A 16 15.02 8.64 -9.37
C ASN A 16 13.56 8.20 -9.25
N ARG A 17 13.26 6.96 -9.68
CA ARG A 17 11.91 6.39 -9.55
C ARG A 17 11.48 6.30 -8.07
N THR A 18 12.36 5.84 -7.20
CA THR A 18 12.13 5.78 -5.76
C THR A 18 11.92 7.17 -5.17
N ARG A 19 12.74 8.16 -5.52
CA ARG A 19 12.59 9.56 -5.07
C ARG A 19 11.24 10.15 -5.48
N ILE A 20 10.78 9.89 -6.69
CA ILE A 20 9.46 10.36 -7.18
C ILE A 20 8.34 9.74 -6.34
N LEU A 21 8.38 8.42 -6.11
CA LEU A 21 7.36 7.71 -5.33
C LEU A 21 7.34 8.16 -3.86
N ASP A 22 8.50 8.39 -3.25
CA ASP A 22 8.60 8.87 -1.88
C ASP A 22 8.09 10.32 -1.74
N ALA A 23 8.44 11.20 -2.68
CA ALA A 23 7.92 12.56 -2.75
C ALA A 23 6.39 12.59 -2.93
N ALA A 24 5.87 11.77 -3.85
CA ALA A 24 4.43 11.64 -4.06
C ALA A 24 3.72 11.14 -2.81
N ARG A 25 4.21 10.08 -2.16
CA ARG A 25 3.67 9.56 -0.90
C ARG A 25 3.67 10.65 0.19
N GLN A 26 4.75 11.41 0.32
CA GLN A 26 4.84 12.50 1.29
C GLN A 26 3.76 13.56 1.06
N LEU A 27 3.58 14.05 -0.18
CA LEU A 27 2.60 15.07 -0.50
C LEU A 27 1.16 14.55 -0.34
N VAL A 28 0.88 13.32 -0.76
CA VAL A 28 -0.43 12.68 -0.53
C VAL A 28 -0.72 12.54 0.96
N SER A 29 0.29 12.29 1.79
CA SER A 29 0.10 12.24 3.25
C SER A 29 -0.26 13.58 3.89
N GLN A 30 -0.05 14.68 3.19
CA GLN A 30 -0.36 16.05 3.63
C GLN A 30 -1.70 16.54 3.05
N GLY A 31 -1.87 16.46 1.72
CA GLY A 31 -3.01 17.02 1.00
C GLY A 31 -3.98 15.99 0.38
N GLY A 32 -3.57 14.73 0.25
CA GLY A 32 -4.31 13.69 -0.47
C GLY A 32 -4.06 13.71 -1.98
N TRP A 33 -4.86 12.90 -2.72
CA TRP A 33 -4.70 12.76 -4.17
C TRP A 33 -5.07 14.04 -4.92
N ALA A 34 -6.17 14.67 -4.54
CA ALA A 34 -6.72 15.83 -5.25
C ALA A 34 -5.77 17.03 -5.24
N GLU A 35 -5.15 17.34 -4.10
CA GLU A 35 -4.28 18.50 -3.95
C GLU A 35 -2.84 18.26 -4.43
N THR A 36 -2.43 17.01 -4.60
CA THR A 36 -1.08 16.68 -5.01
C THR A 36 -0.90 16.87 -6.51
N GLN A 37 0.04 17.76 -6.90
CA GLN A 37 0.37 18.06 -8.28
C GLN A 37 1.71 17.46 -8.69
N VAL A 38 1.86 17.04 -9.97
CA VAL A 38 3.09 16.44 -10.50
C VAL A 38 4.28 17.41 -10.42
N ALA A 39 4.04 18.70 -10.61
CA ALA A 39 5.07 19.71 -10.46
C ALA A 39 5.62 19.80 -9.03
N SER A 40 4.75 19.70 -8.01
CA SER A 40 5.14 19.67 -6.60
C SER A 40 5.92 18.40 -6.26
N ILE A 41 5.51 17.24 -6.83
CA ILE A 41 6.24 15.99 -6.69
C ILE A 41 7.64 16.09 -7.27
N ALA A 42 7.78 16.65 -8.47
CA ALA A 42 9.06 16.86 -9.13
C ALA A 42 9.99 17.75 -8.31
N ALA A 43 9.47 18.89 -7.82
CA ALA A 43 10.22 19.82 -6.96
C ALA A 43 10.69 19.13 -5.66
N THR A 44 9.81 18.39 -4.98
CA THR A 44 10.13 17.65 -3.76
C THR A 44 11.16 16.54 -4.01
N ALA A 45 11.08 15.88 -5.18
CA ALA A 45 12.06 14.87 -5.59
C ALA A 45 13.38 15.46 -6.08
N GLY A 46 13.50 16.81 -6.24
CA GLY A 46 14.67 17.49 -6.81
C GLY A 46 14.88 17.15 -8.29
N LEU A 47 13.79 17.07 -9.07
CA LEU A 47 13.77 16.70 -10.48
C LEU A 47 12.94 17.71 -11.29
N ALA A 48 13.18 17.77 -12.60
CA ALA A 48 12.29 18.52 -13.50
C ALA A 48 10.98 17.74 -13.72
N THR A 49 9.86 18.44 -13.90
CA THR A 49 8.54 17.85 -14.16
C THR A 49 8.54 16.89 -15.36
N GLY A 50 9.23 17.26 -16.45
CA GLY A 50 9.40 16.38 -17.60
C GLY A 50 10.15 15.08 -17.30
N THR A 51 11.00 15.08 -16.27
CA THR A 51 11.66 13.86 -15.81
C THR A 51 10.67 12.89 -15.16
N VAL A 52 9.70 13.39 -14.39
CA VAL A 52 8.66 12.55 -13.79
C VAL A 52 7.86 11.82 -14.87
N TYR A 53 7.45 12.53 -15.93
CA TYR A 53 6.71 11.95 -17.06
C TYR A 53 7.51 10.93 -17.90
N ARG A 54 8.82 10.88 -17.75
CA ARG A 54 9.64 9.81 -18.34
C ARG A 54 9.55 8.49 -17.57
N TYR A 55 9.14 8.51 -16.29
CA TYR A 55 8.98 7.35 -15.42
C TYR A 55 7.53 6.89 -15.32
N PHE A 56 6.58 7.82 -15.44
CA PHE A 56 5.15 7.59 -15.29
C PHE A 56 4.42 8.33 -16.40
N ALA A 57 3.69 7.63 -17.24
CA ALA A 57 3.00 8.20 -18.38
C ALA A 57 1.89 9.18 -17.98
N SER A 58 1.35 9.05 -16.76
CA SER A 58 0.30 9.91 -16.23
C SER A 58 0.40 10.11 -14.71
N LYS A 59 -0.31 11.13 -14.20
CA LYS A 59 -0.51 11.31 -12.75
C LYS A 59 -1.22 10.12 -12.13
N ALA A 60 -2.23 9.57 -12.80
CA ALA A 60 -2.98 8.41 -12.33
C ALA A 60 -2.09 7.17 -12.20
N GLU A 61 -1.21 6.90 -13.17
CA GLU A 61 -0.23 5.81 -13.10
C GLU A 61 0.71 5.98 -11.91
N LEU A 62 1.28 7.18 -11.73
CA LEU A 62 2.14 7.48 -10.57
C LEU A 62 1.41 7.22 -9.25
N PHE A 63 0.17 7.68 -9.12
CA PHE A 63 -0.60 7.53 -7.89
C PHE A 63 -1.04 6.08 -7.65
N ALA A 64 -1.42 5.35 -8.69
CA ALA A 64 -1.72 3.92 -8.59
C ALA A 64 -0.50 3.14 -8.06
N GLU A 65 0.70 3.51 -8.48
CA GLU A 65 1.92 2.87 -7.98
C GLU A 65 2.29 3.30 -6.55
N VAL A 66 2.08 4.57 -6.18
CA VAL A 66 2.21 5.01 -4.78
C VAL A 66 1.28 4.19 -3.88
N LEU A 67 0.01 4.05 -4.29
CA LEU A 67 -0.98 3.25 -3.56
C LEU A 67 -0.54 1.78 -3.46
N ALA A 68 -0.13 1.18 -4.56
CA ALA A 68 0.32 -0.21 -4.59
C ALA A 68 1.51 -0.44 -3.65
N ARG A 69 2.53 0.43 -3.70
CA ARG A 69 3.73 0.34 -2.86
C ARG A 69 3.42 0.45 -1.36
N VAL A 70 2.62 1.46 -0.98
CA VAL A 70 2.23 1.64 0.43
C VAL A 70 1.37 0.48 0.90
N SER A 71 0.42 0.04 0.07
CA SER A 71 -0.47 -1.07 0.38
C SER A 71 0.27 -2.40 0.55
N GLN A 72 1.27 -2.67 -0.30
CA GLN A 72 2.13 -3.85 -0.17
C GLN A 72 2.93 -3.83 1.14
N GLN A 73 3.45 -2.66 1.54
CA GLN A 73 4.16 -2.52 2.81
C GLN A 73 3.24 -2.77 4.02
N GLU A 74 2.01 -2.25 3.99
CA GLU A 74 1.04 -2.50 5.05
C GLU A 74 0.63 -3.98 5.12
N LEU A 75 0.39 -4.61 3.97
CA LEU A 75 0.06 -6.04 3.91
C LEU A 75 1.21 -6.91 4.42
N ALA A 76 2.46 -6.58 4.07
CA ALA A 76 3.65 -7.29 4.57
C ALA A 76 3.72 -7.21 6.10
N VAL A 77 3.59 -6.02 6.69
CA VAL A 77 3.58 -5.83 8.15
C VAL A 77 2.47 -6.65 8.82
N MET A 78 1.25 -6.61 8.27
CA MET A 78 0.13 -7.41 8.81
C MET A 78 0.41 -8.92 8.72
N THR A 79 1.00 -9.35 7.62
CA THR A 79 1.33 -10.77 7.39
C THR A 79 2.40 -11.25 8.35
N ASP A 80 3.47 -10.47 8.54
CA ASP A 80 4.57 -10.81 9.45
C ASP A 80 4.08 -10.92 10.89
N ILE A 81 3.24 -9.97 11.33
CA ILE A 81 2.63 -10.00 12.66
C ILE A 81 1.72 -11.22 12.82
N ALA A 82 0.90 -11.52 11.82
CA ALA A 82 0.02 -12.67 11.86
C ALA A 82 0.80 -14.00 11.94
N ASN A 83 1.88 -14.10 11.17
CA ASN A 83 2.72 -15.31 11.15
C ASN A 83 3.55 -15.49 12.44
N GLY A 84 3.92 -14.42 13.11
CA GLY A 84 4.66 -14.44 14.38
C GLY A 84 3.77 -14.68 15.62
N ALA A 85 2.44 -14.70 15.46
CA ALA A 85 1.51 -14.85 16.56
C ALA A 85 1.38 -16.33 17.02
N PRO A 86 1.06 -16.59 18.32
CA PRO A 86 1.00 -17.94 18.87
C PRO A 86 -0.16 -18.79 18.31
N ASN A 87 -1.21 -18.17 17.79
CA ASN A 87 -2.36 -18.84 17.19
C ASN A 87 -3.09 -17.89 16.22
N PRO A 88 -3.96 -18.40 15.33
CA PRO A 88 -4.67 -17.59 14.34
C PRO A 88 -5.54 -16.47 14.92
N HIS A 89 -6.15 -16.67 16.07
CA HIS A 89 -6.96 -15.67 16.76
C HIS A 89 -6.10 -14.47 17.20
N ALA A 90 -4.98 -14.75 17.88
CA ALA A 90 -4.02 -13.72 18.27
C ALA A 90 -3.44 -13.00 17.03
N GLY A 91 -3.12 -13.76 15.98
CA GLY A 91 -2.62 -13.23 14.71
C GLY A 91 -3.57 -12.25 14.06
N LEU A 92 -4.85 -12.59 13.96
CA LEU A 92 -5.89 -11.68 13.43
C LEU A 92 -6.02 -10.43 14.29
N HIS A 93 -6.12 -10.59 15.60
CA HIS A 93 -6.25 -9.47 16.52
C HIS A 93 -5.06 -8.50 16.43
N MET A 94 -3.83 -9.03 16.49
CA MET A 94 -2.61 -8.22 16.45
C MET A 94 -2.42 -7.53 15.09
N ALA A 95 -2.71 -8.22 13.98
CA ALA A 95 -2.63 -7.65 12.64
C ALA A 95 -3.61 -6.49 12.46
N VAL A 96 -4.89 -6.67 12.84
CA VAL A 96 -5.92 -5.62 12.78
C VAL A 96 -5.56 -4.45 13.69
N GLN A 97 -5.16 -4.71 14.93
CA GLN A 97 -4.77 -3.66 15.88
C GLN A 97 -3.58 -2.82 15.34
N THR A 98 -2.60 -3.47 14.75
CA THR A 98 -1.45 -2.79 14.16
C THR A 98 -1.86 -1.95 12.95
N PHE A 99 -2.68 -2.50 12.06
CA PHE A 99 -3.22 -1.75 10.92
C PHE A 99 -3.94 -0.47 11.37
N VAL A 100 -4.84 -0.58 12.35
CA VAL A 100 -5.57 0.59 12.89
C VAL A 100 -4.61 1.61 13.52
N LYS A 101 -3.65 1.16 14.35
CA LYS A 101 -2.64 2.06 14.95
C LYS A 101 -1.84 2.81 13.90
N ARG A 102 -1.44 2.14 12.83
CA ARG A 102 -0.67 2.76 11.73
C ARG A 102 -1.53 3.75 10.94
N ALA A 103 -2.78 3.39 10.61
CA ALA A 103 -3.73 4.28 9.96
C ALA A 103 -3.99 5.56 10.78
N MET A 104 -4.12 5.42 12.10
CA MET A 104 -4.35 6.55 13.02
C MET A 104 -3.14 7.48 13.17
N ARG A 105 -1.92 6.99 12.94
CA ARG A 105 -0.70 7.83 12.93
C ARG A 105 -0.64 8.76 11.72
N ASN A 106 -1.20 8.35 10.59
CA ASN A 106 -1.27 9.17 9.38
C ASN A 106 -2.67 9.07 8.75
N ARG A 107 -3.64 9.75 9.40
CA ARG A 107 -5.05 9.71 9.01
C ARG A 107 -5.29 10.19 7.58
N ARG A 108 -4.55 11.22 7.14
CA ARG A 108 -4.71 11.79 5.80
C ARG A 108 -4.31 10.78 4.73
N LEU A 109 -3.15 10.14 4.89
CA LEU A 109 -2.71 9.08 4.00
C LEU A 109 -3.66 7.88 4.04
N ALA A 110 -4.07 7.45 5.23
CA ALA A 110 -5.03 6.35 5.37
C ALA A 110 -6.36 6.64 4.65
N TYR A 111 -6.90 7.86 4.78
CA TYR A 111 -8.09 8.27 4.05
C TYR A 111 -7.87 8.25 2.53
N ALA A 112 -6.73 8.79 2.05
CA ALA A 112 -6.38 8.77 0.64
C ALA A 112 -6.32 7.33 0.09
N LEU A 113 -5.70 6.40 0.82
CA LEU A 113 -5.57 5.01 0.40
C LEU A 113 -6.90 4.24 0.41
N ILE A 114 -7.80 4.54 1.37
CA ILE A 114 -8.98 3.72 1.64
C ILE A 114 -10.24 4.26 0.96
N ALA A 115 -10.46 5.59 0.97
CA ALA A 115 -11.78 6.16 0.73
C ALA A 115 -11.81 7.45 -0.09
N GLU A 116 -10.70 8.17 -0.26
CA GLU A 116 -10.72 9.44 -1.02
C GLU A 116 -11.14 9.19 -2.47
N PRO A 117 -12.12 9.94 -3.01
CA PRO A 117 -12.47 9.86 -4.43
C PRO A 117 -11.24 10.12 -5.33
N CYS A 118 -11.08 9.30 -6.36
CA CYS A 118 -9.90 9.36 -7.23
C CYS A 118 -10.21 8.79 -8.63
N GLU A 119 -9.23 8.84 -9.52
CA GLU A 119 -9.32 8.30 -10.86
C GLU A 119 -9.44 6.76 -10.83
N ARG A 120 -9.99 6.21 -11.91
CA ARG A 120 -10.32 4.79 -12.06
C ARG A 120 -9.13 3.86 -11.87
N GLU A 121 -7.94 4.29 -12.28
CA GLU A 121 -6.70 3.52 -12.16
C GLU A 121 -6.30 3.34 -10.70
N ILE A 122 -6.49 4.37 -9.88
CA ILE A 122 -6.22 4.34 -8.43
C ILE A 122 -7.24 3.44 -7.73
N ASP A 123 -8.52 3.50 -8.13
CA ASP A 123 -9.56 2.61 -7.59
C ASP A 123 -9.29 1.14 -7.92
N ALA A 124 -8.80 0.83 -9.11
CA ALA A 124 -8.40 -0.53 -9.49
C ALA A 124 -7.26 -1.05 -8.61
N ALA A 125 -6.24 -0.23 -8.34
CA ALA A 125 -5.15 -0.58 -7.43
C ALA A 125 -5.67 -0.77 -5.98
N ARG A 126 -6.61 0.06 -5.54
CA ARG A 126 -7.27 -0.04 -4.23
C ARG A 126 -8.04 -1.35 -4.08
N LEU A 127 -8.76 -1.77 -5.13
CA LEU A 127 -9.51 -3.04 -5.15
C LEU A 127 -8.57 -4.24 -5.02
N THR A 128 -7.45 -4.23 -5.74
CA THR A 128 -6.41 -5.26 -5.64
C THR A 128 -5.90 -5.41 -4.20
N TYR A 129 -5.67 -4.30 -3.52
CA TYR A 129 -5.22 -4.31 -2.13
C TYR A 129 -6.31 -4.84 -1.17
N ARG A 130 -7.57 -4.45 -1.37
CA ARG A 130 -8.70 -4.98 -0.58
C ARG A 130 -8.81 -6.50 -0.70
N HIS A 131 -8.64 -7.04 -1.89
CA HIS A 131 -8.63 -8.50 -2.11
C HIS A 131 -7.46 -9.18 -1.40
N ALA A 132 -6.27 -8.57 -1.41
CA ALA A 132 -5.10 -9.12 -0.73
C ALA A 132 -5.27 -9.15 0.80
N ILE A 133 -5.83 -8.08 1.42
CA ILE A 133 -6.19 -8.07 2.84
C ILE A 133 -7.24 -9.13 3.15
N SER A 134 -8.31 -9.21 2.34
CA SER A 134 -9.35 -10.23 2.51
C SER A 134 -8.75 -11.64 2.47
N GLY A 135 -7.81 -11.89 1.57
CA GLY A 135 -7.08 -13.16 1.50
C GLY A 135 -6.30 -13.49 2.76
N LEU A 136 -5.62 -12.50 3.36
CA LEU A 136 -4.93 -12.68 4.65
C LEU A 136 -5.93 -13.04 5.77
N ILE A 137 -7.01 -12.27 5.89
CA ILE A 137 -8.06 -12.51 6.90
C ILE A 137 -8.68 -13.88 6.72
N MET A 138 -9.03 -14.27 5.50
CA MET A 138 -9.60 -15.59 5.20
C MET A 138 -8.67 -16.74 5.59
N ARG A 139 -7.36 -16.61 5.33
CA ARG A 139 -6.38 -17.63 5.77
C ARG A 139 -6.36 -17.78 7.30
N LEU A 140 -6.37 -16.67 8.04
CA LEU A 140 -6.37 -16.69 9.51
C LEU A 140 -7.67 -17.27 10.06
N VAL A 141 -8.83 -16.89 9.51
CA VAL A 141 -10.13 -17.43 9.90
C VAL A 141 -10.19 -18.93 9.64
N ASN A 142 -9.80 -19.38 8.45
CA ASN A 142 -9.79 -20.81 8.10
C ASN A 142 -8.82 -21.62 8.98
N ALA A 143 -7.66 -21.06 9.32
CA ALA A 143 -6.72 -21.67 10.24
C ALA A 143 -7.30 -21.79 11.65
N GLY A 144 -7.94 -20.73 12.16
CA GLY A 144 -8.57 -20.71 13.48
C GLY A 144 -9.82 -21.59 13.58
N GLN A 145 -10.52 -21.84 12.47
CA GLN A 145 -11.61 -22.82 12.43
C GLN A 145 -11.07 -24.25 12.50
N ARG A 146 -9.90 -24.51 11.92
CA ARG A 146 -9.27 -25.84 11.97
C ARG A 146 -8.69 -26.18 13.34
N ASP A 147 -8.13 -25.21 14.04
CA ASP A 147 -7.56 -25.40 15.38
C ASP A 147 -8.58 -25.17 16.52
N GLY A 148 -9.82 -24.78 16.18
CA GLY A 148 -10.90 -24.57 17.14
C GLY A 148 -10.90 -23.20 17.83
N SER A 149 -9.98 -22.30 17.49
CA SER A 149 -9.94 -20.93 18.05
C SER A 149 -11.04 -20.02 17.48
N PHE A 150 -11.62 -20.37 16.33
CA PHE A 150 -12.83 -19.76 15.79
C PHE A 150 -13.95 -20.79 15.62
N ARG A 151 -15.20 -20.36 15.84
CA ARG A 151 -16.37 -21.18 15.57
C ARG A 151 -16.51 -21.45 14.07
N THR A 152 -16.77 -22.71 13.71
CA THR A 152 -17.22 -23.03 12.36
C THR A 152 -18.68 -22.59 12.21
N SER A 153 -19.02 -21.85 11.17
CA SER A 153 -20.40 -21.44 10.89
C SER A 153 -21.23 -22.64 10.42
N GLY A 154 -21.63 -23.50 11.35
CA GLY A 154 -22.56 -24.62 11.14
C GLY A 154 -23.84 -24.52 11.96
N ALA A 155 -23.95 -23.50 12.82
CA ALA A 155 -25.19 -23.21 13.51
C ALA A 155 -25.99 -22.21 12.69
N ARG A 156 -27.03 -22.67 12.00
CA ARG A 156 -28.09 -21.80 11.46
C ARG A 156 -28.51 -20.81 12.53
N ALA A 157 -28.21 -19.52 12.33
CA ALA A 157 -28.89 -18.49 13.09
C ALA A 157 -30.38 -18.61 12.74
N ARG A 158 -31.17 -19.14 13.65
CA ARG A 158 -32.63 -18.97 13.63
C ARG A 158 -32.88 -17.60 14.17
N TRP A 159 -33.28 -16.70 13.29
CA TRP A 159 -33.91 -15.43 13.62
C TRP A 159 -35.42 -15.67 13.75
#